data_53806bfaa9bcbb83a7fb1b4f0f69919c
#
_entry.id   53806bfaa9bcbb83a7fb1b4f0f69919c
#
_cell.length_a   1.000
_cell.length_b   1.000
_cell.length_c   1.000
_cell.angle_alpha   90.00
_cell.angle_beta   90.00
_cell.angle_gamma   90.00
#
_symmetry.space_group_name_H-M   'P 1'
#
loop_
_entity.id
_entity.type
_entity.pdbx_description
1 polymer ?
#
loop_
_entity_poly.entity_id
_entity_poly.type
_entity_poly.pdbx_seq_one_letter_code
_entity_poly.pdbx_strand_id
1 'polypeptide(L)'
;MWIPVAGLLVCFLLLLPYGRTSAGDLSLYDGDYSETQLMHHMVKMLVEEQTGLSVNIGDQMSQVNNFKAMVGSNHTCDLMISYDGTLLTTFFGQDVDDVPAGMSIYEYVNQVSRQDYGMTLLDQLGFDNTYAIGVPQALAEEYGLNCISDLIPIAGQLTFGAEQEFFTLEGSMKYGPFTEAYGLHFKEAKPVDMGLKYAAIENGSFDVSVV
;
A
#
# COMPACT_ATOMS: atom_id res chain seq x y z
N MET A 1 38.71 62.22 -15.50
CA MET A 1 38.92 60.93 -16.15
C MET A 1 38.60 59.84 -15.07
N TRP A 2 37.37 59.31 -15.07
CA TRP A 2 36.90 58.39 -14.05
C TRP A 2 36.97 56.97 -14.60
N ILE A 3 37.65 56.09 -13.89
CA ILE A 3 37.71 54.64 -14.18
C ILE A 3 36.69 53.96 -13.28
N PRO A 4 35.71 53.25 -13.84
CA PRO A 4 34.83 52.45 -13.00
C PRO A 4 35.51 51.11 -12.62
N VAL A 5 35.64 50.86 -11.33
CA VAL A 5 36.04 49.54 -10.77
C VAL A 5 34.89 48.59 -10.96
N ALA A 6 35.06 47.63 -11.87
CA ALA A 6 34.13 46.51 -12.02
C ALA A 6 34.30 45.56 -10.82
N GLY A 7 33.29 45.54 -9.97
CA GLY A 7 33.20 44.55 -8.87
C GLY A 7 32.96 43.15 -9.41
N LEU A 8 33.93 42.28 -9.24
CA LEU A 8 33.80 40.84 -9.53
C LEU A 8 32.94 40.17 -8.43
N LEU A 9 31.68 39.88 -8.75
CA LEU A 9 30.80 39.11 -7.85
C LEU A 9 31.22 37.65 -7.94
N VAL A 10 32.03 37.18 -7.02
CA VAL A 10 32.37 35.76 -6.89
C VAL A 10 31.18 35.07 -6.20
N CYS A 11 30.31 34.39 -6.98
CA CYS A 11 29.35 33.46 -6.47
C CYS A 11 30.09 32.24 -5.89
N PHE A 12 30.22 32.21 -4.56
CA PHE A 12 30.61 31.00 -3.85
C PHE A 12 29.41 30.04 -3.88
N LEU A 13 29.41 29.14 -4.85
CA LEU A 13 28.56 27.91 -4.75
C LEU A 13 29.18 27.09 -3.61
N LEU A 14 28.53 27.12 -2.45
CA LEU A 14 28.76 26.14 -1.40
C LEU A 14 28.31 24.77 -1.94
N LEU A 15 29.23 24.03 -2.53
CA LEU A 15 29.11 22.59 -2.70
C LEU A 15 29.18 21.99 -1.29
N LEU A 16 28.00 21.82 -0.67
CA LEU A 16 27.89 20.93 0.47
C LEU A 16 28.32 19.55 -0.03
N PRO A 17 29.28 18.89 0.62
CA PRO A 17 29.60 17.53 0.29
C PRO A 17 28.38 16.68 0.69
N TYR A 18 27.57 16.31 -0.27
CA TYR A 18 26.68 15.17 -0.11
C TYR A 18 27.58 13.97 0.20
N GLY A 19 27.59 13.54 1.43
CA GLY A 19 28.35 12.37 1.86
C GLY A 19 27.86 11.18 1.04
N ARG A 20 28.69 10.68 0.13
CA ARG A 20 28.47 9.41 -0.55
C ARG A 20 28.55 8.31 0.50
N THR A 21 27.40 7.77 0.88
CA THR A 21 27.35 6.50 1.62
C THR A 21 27.58 5.38 0.61
N SER A 22 28.65 4.65 0.79
CA SER A 22 29.03 3.54 -0.09
C SER A 22 28.23 2.29 0.28
N ALA A 23 27.16 2.06 -0.43
CA ALA A 23 26.39 0.81 -0.64
C ALA A 23 24.95 1.21 -0.96
N GLY A 24 24.62 1.42 -2.23
CA GLY A 24 23.33 1.93 -2.71
C GLY A 24 22.95 3.24 -2.03
N ASP A 25 22.83 4.31 -2.77
CA ASP A 25 22.49 5.62 -2.19
C ASP A 25 21.11 5.60 -1.55
N LEU A 26 20.24 4.68 -2.00
CA LEU A 26 18.91 4.43 -1.46
C LEU A 26 18.65 2.92 -1.34
N SER A 27 17.88 2.53 -0.34
CA SER A 27 17.47 1.16 -0.08
C SER A 27 15.96 1.04 -0.01
N LEU A 28 15.43 -0.06 -0.51
CA LEU A 28 14.07 -0.50 -0.33
C LEU A 28 14.05 -2.03 -0.18
N TYR A 29 13.04 -2.56 0.48
CA TYR A 29 12.78 -4.00 0.52
C TYR A 29 11.69 -4.34 -0.49
N ASP A 30 11.86 -5.48 -1.17
CA ASP A 30 10.91 -5.90 -2.18
C ASP A 30 9.54 -6.25 -1.57
N GLY A 31 8.50 -6.14 -2.36
CA GLY A 31 7.16 -6.49 -1.95
C GLY A 31 6.90 -7.99 -2.01
N ASP A 32 5.90 -8.44 -1.27
CA ASP A 32 5.48 -9.84 -1.21
C ASP A 32 4.44 -10.22 -2.29
N TYR A 33 4.08 -9.28 -3.17
CA TYR A 33 3.21 -9.53 -4.33
C TYR A 33 3.67 -8.77 -5.59
N SER A 34 3.28 -9.28 -6.75
CA SER A 34 3.84 -8.91 -8.06
C SER A 34 3.72 -7.44 -8.41
N GLU A 35 2.64 -6.76 -7.99
CA GLU A 35 2.44 -5.34 -8.28
C GLU A 35 3.50 -4.48 -7.60
N THR A 36 3.73 -4.67 -6.30
CA THR A 36 4.76 -3.92 -5.57
C THR A 36 6.15 -4.22 -6.10
N GLN A 37 6.45 -5.47 -6.44
CA GLN A 37 7.72 -5.84 -7.06
C GLN A 37 7.95 -5.08 -8.37
N LEU A 38 6.95 -5.08 -9.25
CA LEU A 38 7.02 -4.33 -10.50
C LEU A 38 7.27 -2.85 -10.26
N MET A 39 6.51 -2.23 -9.34
CA MET A 39 6.65 -0.82 -9.02
C MET A 39 8.01 -0.49 -8.40
N HIS A 40 8.56 -1.34 -7.53
CA HIS A 40 9.90 -1.16 -6.97
C HIS A 40 10.97 -1.16 -8.05
N HIS A 41 10.90 -2.08 -9.02
CA HIS A 41 11.83 -2.11 -10.15
C HIS A 41 11.68 -0.87 -11.06
N MET A 42 10.45 -0.39 -11.29
CA MET A 42 10.22 0.84 -12.06
C MET A 42 10.79 2.06 -11.33
N VAL A 43 10.55 2.18 -10.02
CA VAL A 43 11.11 3.27 -9.20
C VAL A 43 12.64 3.22 -9.23
N LYS A 44 13.25 2.04 -9.06
CA LYS A 44 14.71 1.86 -9.19
C LYS A 44 15.22 2.41 -10.51
N MET A 45 14.64 1.98 -11.62
CA MET A 45 15.08 2.42 -12.96
C MET A 45 14.97 3.95 -13.12
N LEU A 46 13.85 4.54 -12.70
CA LEU A 46 13.62 5.97 -12.80
C LEU A 46 14.59 6.78 -11.93
N VAL A 47 14.80 6.38 -10.69
CA VAL A 47 15.73 7.04 -9.77
C VAL A 47 17.15 6.98 -10.33
N GLU A 48 17.62 5.80 -10.73
CA GLU A 48 18.97 5.61 -11.25
C GLU A 48 19.21 6.42 -12.54
N GLU A 49 18.21 6.43 -13.44
CA GLU A 49 18.31 7.18 -14.71
C GLU A 49 18.26 8.70 -14.52
N GLN A 50 17.36 9.18 -13.65
CA GLN A 50 17.08 10.61 -13.54
C GLN A 50 17.98 11.35 -12.53
N THR A 51 18.53 10.63 -11.55
CA THR A 51 19.29 11.26 -10.45
C THR A 51 20.74 10.82 -10.39
N GLY A 52 21.07 9.67 -10.97
CA GLY A 52 22.39 9.03 -10.85
C GLY A 52 22.63 8.40 -9.46
N LEU A 53 21.63 8.39 -8.56
CA LEU A 53 21.68 7.64 -7.31
C LEU A 53 21.43 6.16 -7.61
N SER A 54 22.07 5.27 -6.86
CA SER A 54 21.80 3.83 -6.95
C SER A 54 20.70 3.41 -5.98
N VAL A 55 19.84 2.47 -6.39
CA VAL A 55 18.78 1.90 -5.54
C VAL A 55 19.06 0.42 -5.31
N ASN A 56 19.21 0.03 -4.06
CA ASN A 56 19.34 -1.36 -3.65
C ASN A 56 17.95 -1.92 -3.29
N ILE A 57 17.52 -2.98 -3.98
CA ILE A 57 16.31 -3.74 -3.63
C ILE A 57 16.75 -4.93 -2.77
N GLY A 58 16.34 -4.93 -1.51
CA GLY A 58 16.61 -6.01 -0.56
C GLY A 58 15.63 -7.19 -0.69
N ASP A 59 15.69 -8.12 0.25
CA ASP A 59 14.80 -9.28 0.30
C ASP A 59 13.33 -8.88 0.42
N GLN A 60 12.43 -9.80 0.04
CA GLN A 60 10.99 -9.62 0.17
C GLN A 60 10.58 -9.39 1.63
N MET A 61 9.68 -8.44 1.83
CA MET A 61 9.19 -8.07 3.13
C MET A 61 7.71 -7.65 3.04
N SER A 62 6.91 -8.03 4.03
CA SER A 62 5.51 -7.56 4.09
C SER A 62 5.46 -6.03 4.22
N GLN A 63 4.38 -5.41 3.78
CA GLN A 63 4.21 -3.96 3.88
C GLN A 63 4.35 -3.44 5.32
N VAL A 64 3.85 -4.19 6.31
CA VAL A 64 3.98 -3.84 7.73
C VAL A 64 5.45 -3.80 8.16
N ASN A 65 6.26 -4.75 7.73
CA ASN A 65 7.68 -4.78 8.06
C ASN A 65 8.47 -3.72 7.27
N ASN A 66 8.10 -3.46 6.02
CA ASN A 66 8.65 -2.36 5.23
C ASN A 66 8.42 -1.00 5.91
N PHE A 67 7.19 -0.75 6.34
CA PHE A 67 6.87 0.47 7.09
C PHE A 67 7.71 0.60 8.37
N LYS A 68 7.82 -0.48 9.16
CA LYS A 68 8.68 -0.49 10.36
C LYS A 68 10.15 -0.24 10.05
N ALA A 69 10.66 -0.77 8.94
CA ALA A 69 12.03 -0.55 8.50
C ALA A 69 12.27 0.93 8.08
N MET A 70 11.25 1.57 7.51
CA MET A 70 11.31 2.98 7.11
C MET A 70 11.25 3.93 8.30
N VAL A 71 10.29 3.74 9.22
CA VAL A 71 10.10 4.66 10.37
C VAL A 71 10.91 4.29 11.61
N GLY A 72 11.52 3.13 11.62
CA GLY A 72 12.31 2.64 12.76
C GLY A 72 13.59 3.42 12.98
N SER A 73 14.12 3.39 14.20
CA SER A 73 15.33 4.12 14.58
C SER A 73 16.59 3.79 13.77
N ASN A 74 16.61 2.62 13.12
CA ASN A 74 17.75 2.18 12.31
C ASN A 74 17.68 2.65 10.86
N HIS A 75 16.54 3.15 10.40
CA HIS A 75 16.32 3.64 9.03
C HIS A 75 16.98 2.74 7.97
N THR A 76 16.45 1.54 7.78
CA THR A 76 17.00 0.57 6.82
C THR A 76 16.25 0.55 5.49
N CYS A 77 15.22 1.40 5.35
CA CYS A 77 14.41 1.54 4.15
C CYS A 77 14.19 3.02 3.86
N ASP A 78 14.55 3.47 2.65
CA ASP A 78 14.41 4.87 2.23
C ASP A 78 13.17 5.09 1.36
N LEU A 79 12.72 4.05 0.65
CA LEU A 79 11.60 4.10 -0.29
C LEU A 79 10.70 2.89 -0.09
N MET A 80 9.39 3.08 -0.18
CA MET A 80 8.42 1.98 -0.27
C MET A 80 7.23 2.38 -1.14
N ILE A 81 6.59 1.41 -1.74
CA ILE A 81 5.28 1.57 -2.36
C ILE A 81 4.21 1.17 -1.35
N SER A 82 3.21 2.00 -1.18
CA SER A 82 2.08 1.72 -0.30
C SER A 82 0.81 2.39 -0.84
N TYR A 83 -0.32 2.04 -0.27
CA TYR A 83 -1.62 2.64 -0.56
C TYR A 83 -1.98 3.61 0.55
N ASP A 84 -2.58 4.74 0.21
CA ASP A 84 -3.02 5.74 1.19
C ASP A 84 -4.04 5.16 2.18
N GLY A 85 -4.97 4.32 1.73
CA GLY A 85 -5.88 3.59 2.60
C GLY A 85 -5.18 2.63 3.57
N THR A 86 -4.13 1.93 3.13
CA THR A 86 -3.33 1.05 4.00
C THR A 86 -2.52 1.84 5.02
N LEU A 87 -1.95 2.97 4.61
CA LEU A 87 -1.27 3.88 5.54
C LEU A 87 -2.24 4.37 6.61
N LEU A 88 -3.43 4.84 6.21
CA LEU A 88 -4.46 5.33 7.15
C LEU A 88 -4.86 4.25 8.15
N THR A 89 -5.35 3.11 7.65
CA THR A 89 -6.03 2.13 8.49
C THR A 89 -5.09 1.17 9.18
N THR A 90 -4.07 0.65 8.47
CA THR A 90 -3.20 -0.40 9.00
C THR A 90 -2.01 0.17 9.76
N PHE A 91 -1.42 1.26 9.27
CA PHE A 91 -0.18 1.77 9.87
C PHE A 91 -0.41 2.89 10.88
N PHE A 92 -1.39 3.77 10.63
CA PHE A 92 -1.71 4.85 11.56
C PHE A 92 -2.82 4.48 12.54
N GLY A 93 -3.54 3.36 12.30
CA GLY A 93 -4.64 2.92 13.17
C GLY A 93 -5.83 3.89 13.18
N GLN A 94 -6.04 4.60 12.08
CA GLN A 94 -7.12 5.57 11.88
C GLN A 94 -8.16 5.04 10.89
N ASP A 95 -9.30 5.71 10.76
CA ASP A 95 -10.33 5.32 9.80
C ASP A 95 -10.69 6.49 8.87
N VAL A 96 -11.49 6.21 7.85
CA VAL A 96 -11.95 7.23 6.89
C VAL A 96 -12.71 8.36 7.61
N ASP A 97 -13.41 8.04 8.69
CA ASP A 97 -14.12 9.02 9.51
C ASP A 97 -13.20 9.99 10.27
N ASP A 98 -11.91 9.67 10.42
CA ASP A 98 -10.90 10.54 11.00
C ASP A 98 -10.36 11.58 10.01
N VAL A 99 -10.65 11.40 8.71
CA VAL A 99 -10.21 12.33 7.67
C VAL A 99 -11.05 13.60 7.71
N PRO A 100 -10.45 14.80 7.86
CA PRO A 100 -11.20 16.04 7.94
C PRO A 100 -12.07 16.29 6.70
N ALA A 101 -13.27 16.82 6.91
CA ALA A 101 -14.19 17.13 5.84
C ALA A 101 -13.55 18.04 4.78
N GLY A 102 -13.62 17.64 3.52
CA GLY A 102 -13.03 18.36 2.38
C GLY A 102 -11.57 18.07 2.09
N MET A 103 -10.94 17.18 2.84
CA MET A 103 -9.58 16.67 2.57
C MET A 103 -9.68 15.27 1.97
N SER A 104 -8.85 14.96 0.99
CA SER A 104 -8.72 13.58 0.49
C SER A 104 -7.93 12.71 1.47
N ILE A 105 -8.10 11.39 1.39
CA ILE A 105 -7.30 10.43 2.17
C ILE A 105 -5.81 10.68 1.91
N TYR A 106 -5.41 10.84 0.65
CA TYR A 106 -4.01 11.10 0.27
C TYR A 106 -3.45 12.37 0.95
N GLU A 107 -4.17 13.48 0.92
CA GLU A 107 -3.72 14.73 1.55
C GLU A 107 -3.56 14.58 3.06
N TYR A 108 -4.53 13.95 3.71
CA TYR A 108 -4.50 13.71 5.15
C TYR A 108 -3.35 12.78 5.54
N VAL A 109 -3.24 11.65 4.88
CA VAL A 109 -2.17 10.67 5.13
C VAL A 109 -0.79 11.27 4.89
N ASN A 110 -0.62 12.09 3.84
CA ASN A 110 0.65 12.80 3.60
C ASN A 110 0.98 13.81 4.71
N GLN A 111 -0.05 14.49 5.23
CA GLN A 111 0.13 15.39 6.37
C GLN A 111 0.60 14.63 7.62
N VAL A 112 -0.09 13.55 8.00
CA VAL A 112 0.27 12.71 9.16
C VAL A 112 1.65 12.08 8.97
N SER A 113 1.94 11.56 7.77
CA SER A 113 3.25 10.99 7.42
C SER A 113 4.40 11.95 7.71
N ARG A 114 4.24 13.22 7.31
CA ARG A 114 5.27 14.24 7.52
C ARG A 114 5.41 14.65 8.99
N GLN A 115 4.29 14.78 9.69
CA GLN A 115 4.27 15.29 11.06
C GLN A 115 4.76 14.25 12.07
N ASP A 116 4.29 13.01 11.94
CA ASP A 116 4.46 12.00 12.97
C ASP A 116 5.54 10.95 12.64
N TYR A 117 5.81 10.76 11.33
CA TYR A 117 6.72 9.69 10.87
C TYR A 117 7.95 10.19 10.08
N GLY A 118 8.02 11.49 9.77
CA GLY A 118 9.12 12.04 8.98
C GLY A 118 9.17 11.54 7.53
N MET A 119 8.06 10.98 7.04
CA MET A 119 7.92 10.49 5.66
C MET A 119 7.24 11.54 4.78
N THR A 120 7.44 11.45 3.48
CA THR A 120 6.72 12.25 2.48
C THR A 120 6.14 11.31 1.43
N LEU A 121 4.82 11.38 1.20
CA LEU A 121 4.21 10.74 0.05
C LEU A 121 4.54 11.56 -1.20
N LEU A 122 5.04 10.88 -2.22
CA LEU A 122 5.13 11.42 -3.57
C LEU A 122 3.77 11.37 -4.26
N ASP A 123 3.66 11.91 -5.46
CA ASP A 123 2.40 11.90 -6.20
C ASP A 123 1.86 10.48 -6.39
N GLN A 124 0.53 10.37 -6.47
CA GLN A 124 -0.16 9.11 -6.67
C GLN A 124 0.18 8.49 -8.02
N LEU A 125 0.30 7.17 -8.06
CA LEU A 125 0.66 6.42 -9.27
C LEU A 125 -0.49 6.34 -10.30
N GLY A 126 -1.69 6.80 -9.95
CA GLY A 126 -2.83 6.91 -10.86
C GLY A 126 -3.61 5.62 -11.08
N PHE A 127 -3.54 4.68 -10.15
CA PHE A 127 -4.40 3.49 -10.13
C PHE A 127 -4.95 3.24 -8.72
N ASP A 128 -6.06 2.50 -8.66
CA ASP A 128 -6.67 2.04 -7.42
C ASP A 128 -6.44 0.54 -7.24
N ASN A 129 -6.17 0.16 -6.00
CA ASN A 129 -6.14 -1.23 -5.56
C ASN A 129 -6.97 -1.31 -4.28
N THR A 130 -8.28 -1.51 -4.45
CA THR A 130 -9.23 -1.63 -3.34
C THR A 130 -9.74 -3.06 -3.22
N TYR A 131 -10.25 -3.42 -2.06
CA TYR A 131 -10.90 -4.72 -1.89
C TYR A 131 -12.16 -4.83 -2.75
N ALA A 132 -12.31 -5.98 -3.38
CA ALA A 132 -13.55 -6.40 -4.00
C ALA A 132 -13.92 -7.82 -3.51
N ILE A 133 -15.19 -8.17 -3.68
CA ILE A 133 -15.68 -9.52 -3.37
C ILE A 133 -15.81 -10.28 -4.68
N GLY A 134 -15.03 -11.34 -4.81
CA GLY A 134 -15.04 -12.23 -5.96
C GLY A 134 -15.81 -13.52 -5.68
N VAL A 135 -16.55 -13.97 -6.68
CA VAL A 135 -17.23 -15.28 -6.70
C VAL A 135 -16.98 -15.96 -8.05
N PRO A 136 -17.02 -17.30 -8.15
CA PRO A 136 -17.02 -17.99 -9.43
C PRO A 136 -18.17 -17.53 -10.31
N GLN A 137 -17.93 -17.37 -11.62
CA GLN A 137 -18.95 -16.94 -12.58
C GLN A 137 -20.19 -17.84 -12.54
N ALA A 138 -19.99 -19.16 -12.42
CA ALA A 138 -21.08 -20.11 -12.34
C ALA A 138 -21.99 -19.86 -11.14
N LEU A 139 -21.42 -19.50 -9.98
CA LEU A 139 -22.19 -19.14 -8.78
C LEU A 139 -22.96 -17.83 -8.99
N ALA A 140 -22.32 -16.84 -9.61
CA ALA A 140 -22.97 -15.56 -9.91
C ALA A 140 -24.16 -15.74 -10.86
N GLU A 141 -24.02 -16.58 -11.88
CA GLU A 141 -25.09 -16.90 -12.83
C GLU A 141 -26.22 -17.71 -12.19
N GLU A 142 -25.90 -18.72 -11.37
CA GLU A 142 -26.87 -19.57 -10.69
C GLU A 142 -27.80 -18.77 -9.75
N TYR A 143 -27.24 -17.83 -8.99
CA TYR A 143 -27.98 -17.05 -7.99
C TYR A 143 -28.30 -15.62 -8.46
N GLY A 144 -27.88 -15.22 -9.66
CA GLY A 144 -28.13 -13.89 -10.20
C GLY A 144 -27.42 -12.78 -9.45
N LEU A 145 -26.18 -13.04 -8.96
CA LEU A 145 -25.42 -12.11 -8.12
C LEU A 145 -24.86 -10.96 -8.96
N ASN A 146 -25.13 -9.72 -8.56
CA ASN A 146 -24.64 -8.49 -9.20
C ASN A 146 -23.96 -7.55 -8.20
N CYS A 147 -24.24 -7.70 -6.91
CA CYS A 147 -23.64 -6.90 -5.84
C CYS A 147 -23.48 -7.73 -4.55
N ILE A 148 -22.74 -7.20 -3.58
CA ILE A 148 -22.49 -7.88 -2.30
C ILE A 148 -23.80 -8.21 -1.57
N SER A 149 -24.79 -7.34 -1.63
CA SER A 149 -26.09 -7.57 -0.95
C SER A 149 -26.86 -8.77 -1.51
N ASP A 150 -26.60 -9.19 -2.74
CA ASP A 150 -27.24 -10.39 -3.30
C ASP A 150 -26.74 -11.69 -2.65
N LEU A 151 -25.62 -11.63 -1.94
CA LEU A 151 -25.13 -12.78 -1.14
C LEU A 151 -25.94 -13.04 0.13
N ILE A 152 -26.66 -12.03 0.67
CA ILE A 152 -27.33 -12.14 1.97
C ILE A 152 -28.21 -13.39 2.09
N PRO A 153 -29.10 -13.71 1.13
CA PRO A 153 -30.01 -14.86 1.28
C PRO A 153 -29.31 -16.22 1.18
N ILE A 154 -28.10 -16.28 0.65
CA ILE A 154 -27.38 -17.53 0.40
C ILE A 154 -26.07 -17.65 1.18
N ALA A 155 -25.60 -16.60 1.85
CA ALA A 155 -24.33 -16.58 2.56
C ALA A 155 -24.16 -17.74 3.54
N GLY A 156 -25.25 -18.15 4.23
CA GLY A 156 -25.24 -19.28 5.16
C GLY A 156 -24.97 -20.66 4.51
N GLN A 157 -24.90 -20.74 3.21
CA GLN A 157 -24.53 -21.95 2.47
C GLN A 157 -23.10 -21.86 1.92
N LEU A 158 -22.51 -20.66 1.86
CA LEU A 158 -21.25 -20.35 1.21
C LEU A 158 -20.08 -20.33 2.19
N THR A 159 -18.90 -20.71 1.70
CA THR A 159 -17.63 -20.60 2.38
C THR A 159 -16.87 -19.34 1.90
N PHE A 160 -16.27 -18.62 2.85
CA PHE A 160 -15.54 -17.37 2.59
C PHE A 160 -14.06 -17.55 2.85
N GLY A 161 -13.21 -17.08 1.94
CA GLY A 161 -11.75 -17.08 2.06
C GLY A 161 -11.17 -15.68 1.95
N ALA A 162 -10.19 -15.35 2.78
CA ALA A 162 -9.41 -14.13 2.69
C ALA A 162 -8.04 -14.31 3.33
N GLU A 163 -7.15 -13.35 3.14
CA GLU A 163 -5.86 -13.33 3.85
C GLU A 163 -6.06 -13.26 5.37
N GLN A 164 -5.10 -13.79 6.14
CA GLN A 164 -5.16 -13.82 7.59
C GLN A 164 -5.40 -12.41 8.18
N GLU A 165 -4.77 -11.39 7.60
CA GLU A 165 -4.87 -9.99 8.01
C GLU A 165 -6.29 -9.42 7.87
N PHE A 166 -7.10 -9.94 6.94
CA PHE A 166 -8.49 -9.55 6.79
C PHE A 166 -9.34 -9.96 7.99
N PHE A 167 -8.95 -11.04 8.68
CA PHE A 167 -9.64 -11.54 9.87
C PHE A 167 -9.12 -10.98 11.19
N THR A 168 -7.84 -10.61 11.26
CA THR A 168 -7.15 -10.35 12.52
C THR A 168 -6.76 -8.91 12.76
N LEU A 169 -6.66 -8.09 11.71
CA LEU A 169 -6.38 -6.67 11.86
C LEU A 169 -7.67 -5.89 12.15
N GLU A 170 -7.53 -4.81 12.90
CA GLU A 170 -8.62 -3.87 13.16
C GLU A 170 -8.83 -2.91 11.98
N GLY A 171 -10.01 -2.33 11.86
CA GLY A 171 -10.38 -1.35 10.84
C GLY A 171 -11.69 -1.69 10.14
N SER A 172 -12.34 -0.68 9.58
CA SER A 172 -13.66 -0.78 8.93
C SER A 172 -13.66 -1.71 7.71
N MET A 173 -12.53 -1.85 7.02
CA MET A 173 -12.36 -2.69 5.84
C MET A 173 -11.86 -4.10 6.20
N LYS A 174 -12.40 -4.70 7.25
CA LYS A 174 -12.03 -6.02 7.75
C LYS A 174 -13.25 -6.92 7.88
N TYR A 175 -13.05 -8.22 8.08
CA TYR A 175 -14.10 -9.26 8.04
C TYR A 175 -15.29 -8.95 8.95
N GLY A 176 -15.04 -8.61 10.20
CA GLY A 176 -16.09 -8.32 11.17
C GLY A 176 -16.97 -7.13 10.72
N PRO A 177 -16.42 -5.91 10.57
CA PRO A 177 -17.17 -4.76 10.08
C PRO A 177 -17.81 -4.98 8.70
N PHE A 178 -17.11 -5.65 7.78
CA PHE A 178 -17.66 -6.00 6.47
C PHE A 178 -18.93 -6.86 6.59
N THR A 179 -18.87 -7.94 7.35
CA THR A 179 -20.02 -8.84 7.51
C THR A 179 -21.16 -8.20 8.29
N GLU A 180 -20.85 -7.36 9.27
CA GLU A 180 -21.84 -6.60 10.04
C GLU A 180 -22.56 -5.57 9.16
N ALA A 181 -21.82 -4.77 8.38
CA ALA A 181 -22.38 -3.73 7.52
C ALA A 181 -23.36 -4.27 6.46
N TYR A 182 -23.09 -5.48 5.92
CA TYR A 182 -23.95 -6.13 4.94
C TYR A 182 -24.92 -7.15 5.53
N GLY A 183 -24.82 -7.48 6.82
CA GLY A 183 -25.64 -8.54 7.44
C GLY A 183 -25.32 -9.95 6.91
N LEU A 184 -24.07 -10.21 6.56
CA LEU A 184 -23.60 -11.46 5.99
C LEU A 184 -23.26 -12.48 7.07
N HIS A 185 -23.75 -13.70 6.93
CA HIS A 185 -23.46 -14.81 7.83
C HIS A 185 -23.00 -16.02 7.01
N PHE A 186 -21.71 -16.10 6.71
CA PHE A 186 -21.16 -17.21 5.95
C PHE A 186 -21.19 -18.52 6.74
N LYS A 187 -21.38 -19.64 6.04
CA LYS A 187 -21.34 -21.00 6.61
C LYS A 187 -20.00 -21.26 7.31
N GLU A 188 -18.92 -20.80 6.71
CA GLU A 188 -17.57 -20.92 7.20
C GLU A 188 -16.73 -19.77 6.61
N ALA A 189 -15.77 -19.28 7.40
CA ALA A 189 -14.80 -18.30 6.94
C ALA A 189 -13.41 -18.73 7.37
N LYS A 190 -12.45 -18.78 6.44
CA LYS A 190 -11.10 -19.29 6.67
C LYS A 190 -10.04 -18.42 6.07
N PRO A 191 -8.87 -18.29 6.70
CA PRO A 191 -7.71 -17.68 6.08
C PRO A 191 -7.18 -18.54 4.92
N VAL A 192 -6.66 -17.85 3.92
CA VAL A 192 -5.95 -18.42 2.78
C VAL A 192 -4.73 -17.56 2.47
N ASP A 193 -3.66 -18.19 2.03
CA ASP A 193 -2.48 -17.47 1.55
C ASP A 193 -2.82 -16.64 0.31
N MET A 194 -2.31 -15.40 0.25
CA MET A 194 -2.57 -14.46 -0.86
C MET A 194 -2.24 -15.06 -2.22
N GLY A 195 -1.13 -15.79 -2.33
CA GLY A 195 -0.71 -16.47 -3.57
C GLY A 195 -1.59 -17.66 -3.97
N LEU A 196 -2.39 -18.19 -3.05
CA LEU A 196 -3.21 -19.38 -3.28
C LEU A 196 -4.71 -19.08 -3.43
N LYS A 197 -5.19 -17.87 -3.12
CA LYS A 197 -6.62 -17.57 -3.05
C LYS A 197 -7.36 -17.79 -4.38
N TYR A 198 -6.77 -17.42 -5.50
CA TYR A 198 -7.39 -17.64 -6.82
C TYR A 198 -7.50 -19.12 -7.17
N ALA A 199 -6.45 -19.89 -6.91
CA ALA A 199 -6.47 -21.33 -7.08
C ALA A 199 -7.48 -22.00 -6.11
N ALA A 200 -7.63 -21.48 -4.90
CA ALA A 200 -8.59 -21.99 -3.92
C ALA A 200 -10.06 -21.75 -4.34
N ILE A 201 -10.36 -20.60 -4.95
CA ILE A 201 -11.68 -20.35 -5.56
C ILE A 201 -11.90 -21.28 -6.78
N GLU A 202 -10.92 -21.36 -7.68
CA GLU A 202 -11.02 -22.16 -8.90
C GLU A 202 -11.25 -23.65 -8.60
N ASN A 203 -10.61 -24.19 -7.56
CA ASN A 203 -10.79 -25.59 -7.16
C ASN A 203 -11.98 -25.84 -6.21
N GLY A 204 -12.77 -24.81 -5.87
CA GLY A 204 -13.96 -24.92 -5.02
C GLY A 204 -13.66 -25.05 -3.53
N SER A 205 -12.46 -24.67 -3.06
CA SER A 205 -12.16 -24.62 -1.62
C SER A 205 -12.93 -23.50 -0.91
N PHE A 206 -13.24 -22.43 -1.66
CA PHE A 206 -14.08 -21.32 -1.22
C PHE A 206 -15.08 -20.93 -2.32
N ASP A 207 -16.23 -20.44 -1.89
CA ASP A 207 -17.28 -19.95 -2.78
C ASP A 207 -17.17 -18.43 -2.99
N VAL A 208 -16.64 -17.73 -2.00
CA VAL A 208 -16.51 -16.25 -1.95
C VAL A 208 -15.12 -15.90 -1.42
N SER A 209 -14.48 -14.90 -2.00
CA SER A 209 -13.21 -14.39 -1.47
C SER A 209 -13.08 -12.88 -1.62
N VAL A 210 -12.25 -12.29 -0.77
CA VAL A 210 -11.68 -10.97 -1.03
C VAL A 210 -10.67 -11.07 -2.18
N VAL A 211 -10.73 -10.16 -3.12
CA VAL A 211 -9.82 -10.06 -4.26
C VAL A 211 -9.28 -8.65 -4.38
#